data_2f49ba410a617dae93ca6015c22c1afe
#
_entry.id   2f49ba410a617dae93ca6015c22c1afe
#
_cell.length_a   1.000
_cell.length_b   1.000
_cell.length_c   1.000
_cell.angle_alpha   90.00
_cell.angle_beta   90.00
_cell.angle_gamma   90.00
#
_symmetry.space_group_name_H-M   'P 1'
#
loop_
_entity.id
_entity.type
_entity.pdbx_description
1 polymer ?
#
loop_
_entity_poly.entity_id
_entity_poly.type
_entity_poly.pdbx_seq_one_letter_code
_entity_poly.pdbx_strand_id
1 'polypeptide(L)'
;NTGVTISLVKGKKSEVKFINPRTGELITLAYNPGEQNTQTVNQKPDNVLTLEKKGSNVPYKYVFDAKYRIENNPSDPFYPDTKPGPKVSDINTMHRYRDSIVYESDTPSRFMFEKTMFGAYVLFPYDDPDGEYKNHRFYKSIETVNIGGLPFLPGTTELLEDFLAELVAD
;
A
#
# COMPACT_ATOMS: atom_id res chain seq x y z
N ASN A 1 22.02 -8.85 -17.41
CA ASN A 1 20.70 -8.40 -16.93
C ASN A 1 19.63 -9.23 -17.62
N THR A 2 19.23 -10.33 -17.02
CA THR A 2 18.01 -11.05 -17.38
C THR A 2 16.85 -10.34 -16.69
N GLY A 3 16.34 -9.28 -17.34
CA GLY A 3 15.16 -8.58 -16.87
C GLY A 3 13.93 -9.49 -16.94
N VAL A 4 13.20 -9.61 -15.86
CA VAL A 4 11.88 -10.26 -15.85
C VAL A 4 10.88 -9.26 -16.44
N THR A 5 10.30 -9.59 -17.60
CA THR A 5 9.23 -8.79 -18.18
C THR A 5 7.89 -9.31 -17.65
N ILE A 6 7.17 -8.45 -16.95
CA ILE A 6 5.83 -8.75 -16.45
C ILE A 6 4.83 -8.03 -17.36
N SER A 7 3.90 -8.79 -17.95
CA SER A 7 2.83 -8.22 -18.75
C SER A 7 1.55 -8.10 -17.90
N LEU A 8 1.12 -6.88 -17.63
CA LEU A 8 -0.13 -6.60 -16.94
C LEU A 8 -1.25 -6.40 -17.97
N VAL A 9 -2.33 -7.12 -17.82
CA VAL A 9 -3.53 -6.98 -18.66
C VAL A 9 -4.63 -6.31 -17.85
N LYS A 10 -5.15 -5.19 -18.36
CA LYS A 10 -6.22 -4.43 -17.70
C LYS A 10 -7.40 -5.33 -17.32
N GLY A 11 -7.82 -5.26 -16.07
CA GLY A 11 -8.96 -6.02 -15.54
C GLY A 11 -8.67 -7.49 -15.25
N LYS A 12 -7.46 -7.99 -15.49
CA LYS A 12 -7.07 -9.35 -15.15
C LYS A 12 -6.17 -9.38 -13.92
N LYS A 13 -6.37 -10.37 -13.05
CA LYS A 13 -5.47 -10.63 -11.93
C LYS A 13 -4.11 -11.09 -12.46
N SER A 14 -3.04 -10.53 -11.90
CA SER A 14 -1.67 -10.99 -12.12
C SER A 14 -0.94 -11.05 -10.80
N GLU A 15 -0.08 -12.05 -10.63
CA GLU A 15 0.73 -12.21 -9.42
C GLU A 15 2.19 -12.41 -9.79
N VAL A 16 3.07 -11.78 -9.01
CA VAL A 16 4.52 -12.00 -9.07
C VAL A 16 4.98 -12.39 -7.69
N LYS A 17 5.79 -13.44 -7.63
CA LYS A 17 6.34 -13.98 -6.39
C LYS A 17 7.84 -13.83 -6.37
N PHE A 18 8.34 -13.37 -5.23
CA PHE A 18 9.75 -13.23 -4.95
C PHE A 18 10.09 -13.99 -3.67
N ILE A 19 11.30 -14.50 -3.60
CA ILE A 19 11.83 -15.10 -2.38
C ILE A 19 13.00 -14.22 -1.94
N ASN A 20 12.97 -13.75 -0.71
CA ASN A 20 14.10 -13.05 -0.12
C ASN A 20 15.29 -14.01 0.00
N PRO A 21 16.41 -13.78 -0.71
CA PRO A 21 17.51 -14.74 -0.75
C PRO A 21 18.23 -14.89 0.60
N ARG A 22 18.10 -13.92 1.51
CA ARG A 22 18.70 -13.95 2.84
C ARG A 22 17.84 -14.66 3.87
N THR A 23 16.53 -14.37 3.87
CA THR A 23 15.61 -14.90 4.88
C THR A 23 14.81 -16.11 4.38
N GLY A 24 14.65 -16.26 3.05
CA GLY A 24 13.80 -17.26 2.42
C GLY A 24 12.30 -16.96 2.57
N GLU A 25 11.95 -15.74 2.95
CA GLU A 25 10.57 -15.30 3.08
C GLU A 25 9.94 -15.05 1.72
N LEU A 26 8.65 -15.35 1.60
CA LEU A 26 7.91 -15.19 0.37
C LEU A 26 7.26 -13.80 0.32
N ILE A 27 7.48 -13.11 -0.78
CA ILE A 27 6.88 -11.82 -1.11
C ILE A 27 6.00 -12.00 -2.34
N THR A 28 4.73 -11.70 -2.23
CA THR A 28 3.79 -11.78 -3.35
C THR A 28 3.20 -10.41 -3.65
N LEU A 29 3.39 -9.93 -4.87
CA LEU A 29 2.72 -8.73 -5.38
C LEU A 29 1.58 -9.17 -6.30
N ALA A 30 0.35 -8.86 -5.90
CA ALA A 30 -0.85 -9.11 -6.69
C ALA A 30 -1.37 -7.79 -7.28
N TYR A 31 -1.48 -7.75 -8.60
CA TYR A 31 -2.15 -6.69 -9.35
C TYR A 31 -3.60 -7.08 -9.61
N ASN A 32 -4.53 -6.16 -9.37
CA ASN A 32 -5.97 -6.35 -9.54
C ASN A 32 -6.44 -7.68 -8.92
N PRO A 33 -6.21 -7.90 -7.61
CA PRO A 33 -6.49 -9.19 -6.95
C PRO A 33 -7.99 -9.54 -6.93
N GLY A 34 -8.84 -8.65 -7.43
CA GLY A 34 -10.28 -8.77 -7.40
C GLY A 34 -10.88 -8.23 -6.10
N GLU A 35 -12.14 -8.56 -5.89
CA GLU A 35 -12.83 -8.17 -4.67
C GLU A 35 -12.26 -8.93 -3.47
N GLN A 36 -11.87 -8.19 -2.46
CA GLN A 36 -11.51 -8.75 -1.18
C GLN A 36 -12.79 -9.01 -0.40
N ASN A 37 -13.00 -10.26 -0.02
CA ASN A 37 -14.14 -10.63 0.81
C ASN A 37 -14.00 -9.97 2.18
N THR A 38 -14.85 -9.02 2.45
CA THR A 38 -14.93 -8.31 3.72
C THR A 38 -16.26 -8.64 4.38
N GLN A 39 -16.31 -8.56 5.69
CA GLN A 39 -17.55 -8.86 6.43
C GLN A 39 -18.60 -7.73 6.32
N THR A 40 -18.27 -6.63 5.66
CA THR A 40 -19.14 -5.45 5.51
C THR A 40 -19.37 -5.10 4.06
N VAL A 41 -18.46 -4.35 3.46
CA VAL A 41 -18.55 -3.85 2.09
C VAL A 41 -17.34 -4.34 1.29
N ASN A 42 -17.59 -5.00 0.17
CA ASN A 42 -16.52 -5.48 -0.70
C ASN A 42 -15.56 -4.36 -1.07
N GLN A 43 -14.27 -4.63 -0.96
CA GLN A 43 -13.19 -3.73 -1.31
C GLN A 43 -12.40 -4.28 -2.49
N LYS A 44 -11.96 -3.38 -3.36
CA LYS A 44 -11.23 -3.75 -4.58
C LYS A 44 -9.97 -2.89 -4.73
N PRO A 45 -8.89 -3.25 -4.02
CA PRO A 45 -7.61 -2.55 -4.16
C PRO A 45 -6.95 -2.86 -5.50
N ASP A 46 -6.16 -1.89 -6.02
CA ASP A 46 -5.43 -2.06 -7.27
C ASP A 46 -4.26 -3.04 -7.12
N ASN A 47 -3.48 -2.91 -6.04
CA ASN A 47 -2.33 -3.76 -5.77
C ASN A 47 -2.29 -4.17 -4.31
N VAL A 48 -1.93 -5.42 -4.05
CA VAL A 48 -1.69 -5.94 -2.70
C VAL A 48 -0.32 -6.61 -2.66
N LEU A 49 0.53 -6.13 -1.76
CA LEU A 49 1.77 -6.78 -1.39
C LEU A 49 1.53 -7.65 -0.16
N THR A 50 1.94 -8.90 -0.23
CA THR A 50 1.84 -9.87 0.87
C THR A 50 3.24 -10.33 1.25
N LEU A 51 3.58 -10.22 2.53
CA LEU A 51 4.82 -10.73 3.11
C LEU A 51 4.50 -11.91 4.04
N GLU A 52 5.07 -13.06 3.73
CA GLU A 52 4.98 -14.25 4.59
C GLU A 52 6.27 -14.38 5.39
N LYS A 53 6.26 -13.88 6.63
CA LYS A 53 7.43 -13.85 7.51
C LYS A 53 7.57 -15.15 8.29
N LYS A 54 8.80 -15.62 8.47
CA LYS A 54 9.11 -16.79 9.29
C LYS A 54 8.69 -16.56 10.75
N GLY A 55 7.93 -17.50 11.29
CA GLY A 55 7.44 -17.43 12.66
C GLY A 55 6.14 -16.65 12.84
N SER A 56 5.60 -16.08 11.79
CA SER A 56 4.24 -15.51 11.80
C SER A 56 3.23 -16.49 11.20
N ASN A 57 2.11 -16.68 11.89
CA ASN A 57 1.01 -17.52 11.40
C ASN A 57 0.07 -16.75 10.45
N VAL A 58 0.23 -15.42 10.36
CA VAL A 58 -0.59 -14.56 9.52
C VAL A 58 0.29 -13.78 8.55
N PRO A 59 -0.12 -13.64 7.29
CA PRO A 59 0.61 -12.83 6.31
C PRO A 59 0.42 -11.35 6.60
N TYR A 60 1.46 -10.56 6.40
CA TYR A 60 1.41 -9.10 6.44
C TYR A 60 1.01 -8.58 5.07
N LYS A 61 -0.09 -7.85 4.98
CA LYS A 61 -0.59 -7.30 3.72
C LYS A 61 -0.53 -5.79 3.70
N TYR A 62 -0.20 -5.25 2.54
CA TYR A 62 -0.10 -3.81 2.28
C TYR A 62 -0.80 -3.49 0.97
N VAL A 63 -1.66 -2.48 0.97
CA VAL A 63 -2.35 -2.00 -0.23
C VAL A 63 -1.60 -0.84 -0.84
N PHE A 64 -1.44 -0.86 -2.17
CA PHE A 64 -1.00 0.27 -2.97
C PHE A 64 -2.05 0.56 -4.04
N ASP A 65 -2.67 1.70 -3.94
CA ASP A 65 -3.81 2.09 -4.78
C ASP A 65 -3.45 3.32 -5.61
N ALA A 66 -3.41 3.17 -6.94
CA ALA A 66 -2.99 4.23 -7.84
C ALA A 66 -4.12 5.22 -8.11
N LYS A 67 -3.86 6.51 -7.88
CA LYS A 67 -4.80 7.60 -8.13
C LYS A 67 -4.16 8.65 -9.04
N TYR A 68 -4.69 8.80 -10.24
CA TYR A 68 -4.20 9.77 -11.24
C TYR A 68 -4.70 11.20 -10.97
N ARG A 69 -4.62 11.63 -9.72
CA ARG A 69 -5.06 12.96 -9.29
C ARG A 69 -4.26 13.46 -8.10
N ILE A 70 -4.11 14.79 -8.03
CA ILE A 70 -3.39 15.50 -6.97
C ILE A 70 -4.32 16.55 -6.37
N GLU A 71 -4.12 16.87 -5.11
CA GLU A 71 -4.68 18.06 -4.47
C GLU A 71 -3.57 19.11 -4.32
N ASN A 72 -3.70 20.21 -5.05
CA ASN A 72 -2.68 21.26 -5.11
C ASN A 72 -2.82 22.32 -4.02
N ASN A 73 -3.98 22.39 -3.38
CA ASN A 73 -4.25 23.36 -2.31
C ASN A 73 -5.30 22.78 -1.36
N PRO A 74 -4.89 21.95 -0.42
CA PRO A 74 -5.82 21.42 0.56
C PRO A 74 -6.38 22.56 1.39
N SER A 75 -7.65 22.83 1.25
CA SER A 75 -8.39 23.86 1.97
C SER A 75 -8.72 23.48 3.41
N ASP A 76 -7.89 22.65 4.03
CA ASP A 76 -8.08 22.25 5.41
C ASP A 76 -7.39 23.27 6.33
N PRO A 77 -8.15 24.15 7.03
CA PRO A 77 -7.56 25.17 7.88
C PRO A 77 -6.79 24.61 9.07
N PHE A 78 -7.00 23.35 9.44
CA PHE A 78 -6.28 22.68 10.53
C PHE A 78 -4.95 22.06 10.08
N TYR A 79 -4.77 21.87 8.78
CA TYR A 79 -3.56 21.28 8.21
C TYR A 79 -3.18 22.02 6.92
N PRO A 80 -2.57 23.20 7.05
CA PRO A 80 -2.16 24.00 5.91
C PRO A 80 -0.92 23.40 5.24
N ASP A 81 -1.08 22.25 4.57
CA ASP A 81 -0.04 21.76 3.68
C ASP A 81 0.02 22.67 2.46
N THR A 82 1.17 23.27 2.24
CA THR A 82 1.41 24.13 1.10
C THR A 82 1.86 23.35 -0.13
N LYS A 83 2.12 22.06 0.02
CA LYS A 83 2.63 21.18 -1.06
C LYS A 83 1.56 20.27 -1.61
N PRO A 84 1.64 19.94 -2.92
CA PRO A 84 0.74 18.97 -3.52
C PRO A 84 0.81 17.61 -2.84
N GLY A 85 -0.33 16.94 -2.78
CA GLY A 85 -0.44 15.62 -2.17
C GLY A 85 -1.65 14.82 -2.65
N PRO A 86 -1.88 13.64 -2.10
CA PRO A 86 -3.08 12.86 -2.40
C PRO A 86 -4.32 13.55 -1.82
N LYS A 87 -5.47 13.33 -2.45
CA LYS A 87 -6.73 13.84 -1.92
C LYS A 87 -7.09 13.19 -0.59
N VAL A 88 -7.68 13.96 0.31
CA VAL A 88 -8.21 13.45 1.60
C VAL A 88 -9.18 12.28 1.38
N SER A 89 -10.02 12.35 0.35
CA SER A 89 -10.94 11.25 0.01
C SER A 89 -10.22 9.94 -0.35
N ASP A 90 -9.02 10.02 -0.93
CA ASP A 90 -8.21 8.85 -1.26
C ASP A 90 -7.55 8.26 0.00
N ILE A 91 -7.07 9.11 0.88
CA ILE A 91 -6.58 8.68 2.21
C ILE A 91 -7.71 8.01 3.01
N ASN A 92 -8.92 8.55 2.99
CA ASN A 92 -10.09 7.90 3.63
C ASN A 92 -10.39 6.52 3.03
N THR A 93 -10.13 6.33 1.75
CA THR A 93 -10.23 5.01 1.11
C THR A 93 -9.19 4.04 1.67
N MET A 94 -7.97 4.49 1.94
CA MET A 94 -6.92 3.66 2.56
C MET A 94 -7.30 3.22 3.98
N HIS A 95 -7.91 4.10 4.77
CA HIS A 95 -8.47 3.72 6.08
C HIS A 95 -9.50 2.59 5.94
N ARG A 96 -10.42 2.70 4.96
CA ARG A 96 -11.42 1.65 4.71
C ARG A 96 -10.76 0.32 4.32
N TYR A 97 -9.77 0.33 3.44
CA TYR A 97 -9.06 -0.90 3.06
C TYR A 97 -8.41 -1.56 4.27
N ARG A 98 -7.67 -0.80 5.06
CA ARG A 98 -6.98 -1.34 6.24
C ARG A 98 -7.95 -1.93 7.27
N ASP A 99 -9.08 -1.29 7.50
CA ASP A 99 -9.99 -1.69 8.57
C ASP A 99 -11.01 -2.77 8.16
N SER A 100 -11.34 -2.88 6.88
CA SER A 100 -12.36 -3.81 6.39
C SER A 100 -11.81 -5.15 5.90
N ILE A 101 -10.54 -5.21 5.49
CA ILE A 101 -9.93 -6.45 5.01
C ILE A 101 -9.35 -7.21 6.20
N VAL A 102 -9.96 -8.34 6.49
CA VAL A 102 -9.60 -9.20 7.62
C VAL A 102 -9.27 -10.61 7.15
N TYR A 103 -8.59 -11.38 7.97
CA TYR A 103 -8.27 -12.78 7.75
C TYR A 103 -9.10 -13.62 8.72
N GLU A 104 -9.72 -14.68 8.21
CA GLU A 104 -10.40 -15.66 9.04
C GLU A 104 -9.37 -16.62 9.63
N SER A 105 -9.28 -16.65 10.94
CA SER A 105 -8.36 -17.54 11.65
C SER A 105 -8.95 -18.95 11.73
N ASP A 106 -8.14 -19.96 11.46
CA ASP A 106 -8.52 -21.37 11.65
C ASP A 106 -8.64 -21.75 13.14
N THR A 107 -8.28 -20.84 14.03
CA THR A 107 -8.34 -21.09 15.48
C THR A 107 -9.75 -20.81 16.01
N PRO A 108 -10.43 -21.79 16.64
CA PRO A 108 -11.74 -21.57 17.25
C PRO A 108 -11.63 -20.60 18.43
N SER A 109 -11.85 -19.34 18.18
CA SER A 109 -11.88 -18.30 19.21
C SER A 109 -13.10 -17.40 19.03
N ARG A 110 -13.43 -16.64 20.07
CA ARG A 110 -14.53 -15.67 20.03
C ARG A 110 -14.30 -14.58 18.98
N PHE A 111 -13.04 -14.36 18.59
CA PHE A 111 -12.62 -13.43 17.54
C PHE A 111 -11.94 -14.23 16.44
N MET A 112 -12.73 -14.74 15.50
CA MET A 112 -12.27 -15.56 14.38
C MET A 112 -11.55 -14.76 13.28
N PHE A 113 -11.49 -13.43 13.41
CA PHE A 113 -10.92 -12.56 12.39
C PHE A 113 -9.72 -11.80 12.92
N GLU A 114 -8.65 -11.84 12.18
CA GLU A 114 -7.42 -11.09 12.46
C GLU A 114 -7.21 -10.01 11.41
N LYS A 115 -6.73 -8.84 11.84
CA LYS A 115 -6.32 -7.79 10.92
C LYS A 115 -4.98 -8.16 10.31
N THR A 116 -4.98 -8.41 9.02
CA THR A 116 -3.76 -8.71 8.25
C THR A 116 -3.31 -7.55 7.36
N MET A 117 -4.20 -6.55 7.18
CA MET A 117 -3.87 -5.35 6.43
C MET A 117 -3.14 -4.36 7.34
N PHE A 118 -1.81 -4.37 7.27
CA PHE A 118 -0.95 -3.55 8.12
C PHE A 118 -0.84 -2.12 7.61
N GLY A 119 -0.81 -1.91 6.30
CA GLY A 119 -0.70 -0.60 5.72
C GLY A 119 -1.49 -0.43 4.42
N ALA A 120 -1.83 0.82 4.10
CA ALA A 120 -2.51 1.16 2.86
C ALA A 120 -2.05 2.54 2.36
N TYR A 121 -1.63 2.61 1.10
CA TYR A 121 -0.94 3.76 0.53
C TYR A 121 -1.51 4.16 -0.81
N VAL A 122 -1.71 5.47 -0.98
CA VAL A 122 -2.05 6.06 -2.27
C VAL A 122 -0.76 6.28 -3.07
N LEU A 123 -0.71 5.77 -4.29
CA LEU A 123 0.28 6.17 -5.28
C LEU A 123 -0.31 7.29 -6.13
N PHE A 124 0.35 8.45 -6.21
CA PHE A 124 -0.19 9.60 -6.91
C PHE A 124 0.88 10.30 -7.78
N PRO A 125 0.48 10.95 -8.89
CA PRO A 125 1.40 11.47 -9.90
C PRO A 125 2.02 12.80 -9.47
N TYR A 126 3.09 12.75 -8.69
CA TYR A 126 3.86 13.91 -8.26
C TYR A 126 5.36 13.63 -8.41
N ASP A 127 6.09 14.60 -8.90
CA ASP A 127 7.52 14.47 -9.22
C ASP A 127 8.45 14.94 -8.08
N ASP A 128 7.89 15.51 -7.02
CA ASP A 128 8.62 16.01 -5.84
C ASP A 128 9.89 16.82 -6.22
N PRO A 129 9.73 17.92 -6.96
CA PRO A 129 10.88 18.61 -7.57
C PRO A 129 11.88 19.18 -6.55
N ASP A 130 11.41 19.41 -5.31
CA ASP A 130 12.23 19.94 -4.22
C ASP A 130 12.79 18.85 -3.32
N GLY A 131 12.39 17.59 -3.50
CA GLY A 131 12.76 16.46 -2.63
C GLY A 131 12.23 16.56 -1.20
N GLU A 132 11.18 17.36 -0.99
CA GLU A 132 10.68 17.67 0.35
C GLU A 132 9.35 17.00 0.71
N TYR A 133 8.84 16.11 -0.13
CA TYR A 133 7.58 15.44 0.15
C TYR A 133 7.61 14.62 1.45
N LYS A 134 8.79 14.18 1.90
CA LYS A 134 8.96 13.54 3.21
C LYS A 134 8.45 14.40 4.38
N ASN A 135 8.35 15.72 4.20
CA ASN A 135 7.80 16.66 5.18
C ASN A 135 6.26 16.76 5.13
N HIS A 136 5.64 16.27 4.08
CA HIS A 136 4.17 16.30 3.90
C HIS A 136 3.47 15.44 4.95
N ARG A 137 2.28 15.89 5.43
CA ARG A 137 1.51 15.17 6.47
C ARG A 137 1.20 13.72 6.09
N PHE A 138 0.87 13.47 4.83
CA PHE A 138 0.51 12.12 4.36
C PHE A 138 1.72 11.21 4.07
N TYR A 139 2.95 11.75 4.11
CA TYR A 139 4.14 10.92 4.22
C TYR A 139 4.42 10.59 5.70
N LYS A 140 4.40 11.58 6.57
CA LYS A 140 4.62 11.41 8.02
C LYS A 140 3.58 10.48 8.67
N SER A 141 2.34 10.44 8.15
CA SER A 141 1.32 9.54 8.66
C SER A 141 1.62 8.06 8.41
N ILE A 142 2.51 7.75 7.47
CA ILE A 142 2.98 6.37 7.24
C ILE A 142 3.65 5.84 8.52
N GLU A 143 4.54 6.61 9.14
CA GLU A 143 5.26 6.21 10.36
C GLU A 143 4.35 6.02 11.57
N THR A 144 3.25 6.75 11.65
CA THR A 144 2.39 6.74 12.84
C THR A 144 1.20 5.80 12.74
N VAL A 145 0.56 5.74 11.57
CA VAL A 145 -0.67 4.96 11.38
C VAL A 145 -0.61 3.98 10.20
N ASN A 146 0.53 3.90 9.55
CA ASN A 146 0.77 3.03 8.39
C ASN A 146 -0.23 3.28 7.22
N ILE A 147 -0.65 4.52 7.09
CA ILE A 147 -1.52 5.02 6.01
C ILE A 147 -0.93 6.32 5.49
N GLY A 148 -0.86 6.48 4.19
CA GLY A 148 -0.37 7.71 3.60
C GLY A 148 -0.36 7.71 2.09
N GLY A 149 0.44 8.59 1.52
CA GLY A 149 0.62 8.71 0.09
C GLY A 149 2.09 8.76 -0.30
N LEU A 150 2.41 8.14 -1.41
CA LEU A 150 3.74 8.10 -1.99
C LEU A 150 3.71 8.66 -3.42
N PRO A 151 4.54 9.64 -3.73
CA PRO A 151 4.73 10.10 -5.10
C PRO A 151 5.17 8.94 -6.00
N PHE A 152 4.57 8.85 -7.16
CA PHE A 152 4.91 7.80 -8.11
C PHE A 152 4.66 8.25 -9.56
N LEU A 153 5.73 8.45 -10.30
CA LEU A 153 5.73 8.67 -11.75
C LEU A 153 6.88 7.89 -12.39
N PRO A 154 6.80 7.59 -13.69
CA PRO A 154 7.95 7.10 -14.43
C PRO A 154 9.14 8.08 -14.28
N GLY A 155 10.23 7.61 -13.67
CA GLY A 155 11.42 8.44 -13.39
C GLY A 155 11.42 9.15 -12.03
N THR A 156 10.39 8.98 -11.20
CA THR A 156 10.32 9.47 -9.81
C THR A 156 9.78 8.36 -8.92
N THR A 157 10.62 7.36 -8.66
CA THR A 157 10.25 6.14 -7.94
C THR A 157 11.01 5.98 -6.62
N GLU A 158 11.99 6.85 -6.35
CA GLU A 158 12.94 6.69 -5.24
C GLU A 158 12.24 6.55 -3.87
N LEU A 159 11.25 7.39 -3.58
CA LEU A 159 10.54 7.32 -2.29
C LEU A 159 9.78 6.02 -2.10
N LEU A 160 9.18 5.49 -3.17
CA LEU A 160 8.50 4.19 -3.12
C LEU A 160 9.52 3.05 -3.02
N GLU A 161 10.64 3.13 -3.74
CA GLU A 161 11.71 2.13 -3.69
C GLU A 161 12.34 2.05 -2.30
N ASP A 162 12.68 3.19 -1.71
CA ASP A 162 13.20 3.28 -0.33
C ASP A 162 12.21 2.66 0.67
N PHE A 163 10.94 3.06 0.57
CA PHE A 163 9.88 2.56 1.42
C PHE A 163 9.70 1.04 1.30
N LEU A 164 9.68 0.50 0.08
CA LEU A 164 9.58 -0.94 -0.15
C LEU A 164 10.81 -1.69 0.36
N ALA A 165 12.00 -1.11 0.23
CA ALA A 165 13.24 -1.71 0.74
C ALA A 165 13.21 -1.82 2.28
N GLU A 166 12.75 -0.78 2.98
CA GLU A 166 12.55 -0.80 4.43
C GLU A 166 11.51 -1.85 4.83
N LEU A 167 10.35 -1.86 4.16
CA LEU A 167 9.25 -2.76 4.44
C LEU A 167 9.63 -4.25 4.34
N VAL A 168 10.52 -4.58 3.40
CA VAL A 168 10.97 -5.97 3.16
C VAL A 168 12.16 -6.33 4.05
N ALA A 169 12.88 -5.34 4.60
CA ALA A 169 14.04 -5.56 5.47
C ALA A 169 13.67 -5.91 6.92
N ASP A 170 12.53 -5.39 7.39
CA ASP A 170 11.96 -5.64 8.73
C ASP A 170 11.28 -7.02 8.82
#